data_e8f9b51325d175390177ca542864201b
#
_entry.id   e8f9b51325d175390177ca542864201b
#
_cell.length_a   1.000
_cell.length_b   1.000
_cell.length_c   1.000
_cell.angle_alpha   90.00
_cell.angle_beta   90.00
_cell.angle_gamma   90.00
#
_symmetry.space_group_name_H-M   'P 1'
#
loop_
_entity.id
_entity.type
_entity.pdbx_description
1 polymer ?
#
loop_
_entity_poly.entity_id
_entity_poly.type
_entity_poly.pdbx_seq_one_letter_code
_entity_poly.pdbx_strand_id
1 'polypeptide(L)'
;PTGDHPVPNTLDWDLFLGPAPWRPYHPDYAPFKWRGFWDFGTGALGDMACHIMDMPYWALELGAPDTVEAWQEGMTSESAPTASRVTYQFPKRGQHPPVKLVWYDGKKDGNQHYPPAEIIQGEDISKYGAVLVGSKGTLFFNRGNTNWLIKANGVMASTTDIPKHIPRVKNEDKEWLDAILAGKPDQPLSNFARSGPFTEVVLLGNLAIRLGQKIHWDSQNLRATNAPEADALIQRTYRKGWEL
;
A
#
# COMPACT_ATOMS: atom_id res chain seq x y z
N PRO A 1 18.83 11.81 -9.15
CA PRO A 1 19.40 13.13 -8.89
C PRO A 1 20.85 13.21 -9.37
N THR A 2 21.27 14.35 -9.90
CA THR A 2 22.63 14.59 -10.44
C THR A 2 23.24 15.84 -9.81
N GLY A 3 24.56 15.87 -9.73
CA GLY A 3 25.34 16.98 -9.17
C GLY A 3 26.00 16.64 -7.83
N ASP A 4 27.07 17.40 -7.51
CA ASP A 4 27.76 17.29 -6.25
C ASP A 4 27.19 18.33 -5.27
N HIS A 5 26.66 17.81 -4.17
CA HIS A 5 26.13 18.64 -3.10
C HIS A 5 26.81 18.31 -1.78
N PRO A 6 27.23 19.33 -1.01
CA PRO A 6 27.79 19.09 0.31
C PRO A 6 26.73 18.50 1.24
N VAL A 7 27.12 17.52 2.02
CA VAL A 7 26.25 16.99 3.07
C VAL A 7 26.07 18.08 4.13
N PRO A 8 24.81 18.39 4.53
CA PRO A 8 24.58 19.33 5.63
C PRO A 8 25.24 18.84 6.92
N ASN A 9 25.81 19.73 7.69
CA ASN A 9 26.49 19.39 8.95
C ASN A 9 25.56 18.84 10.05
N THR A 10 24.25 18.93 9.83
CA THR A 10 23.20 18.39 10.69
C THR A 10 22.74 16.99 10.28
N LEU A 11 23.31 16.42 9.21
CA LEU A 11 22.92 15.12 8.66
C LEU A 11 24.13 14.18 8.64
N ASP A 12 24.01 13.04 9.31
CA ASP A 12 24.92 11.91 9.11
C ASP A 12 24.45 11.12 7.88
N TRP A 13 25.15 11.32 6.75
CA TRP A 13 24.75 10.74 5.48
C TRP A 13 24.94 9.22 5.44
N ASP A 14 25.93 8.68 6.15
CA ASP A 14 26.15 7.24 6.25
C ASP A 14 25.01 6.53 7.00
N LEU A 15 24.59 7.11 8.13
CA LEU A 15 23.43 6.63 8.88
C LEU A 15 22.13 6.77 8.10
N PHE A 16 21.96 7.85 7.33
CA PHE A 16 20.76 8.02 6.49
C PHE A 16 20.70 6.97 5.38
N LEU A 17 21.81 6.68 4.72
CA LEU A 17 21.90 5.62 3.70
C LEU A 17 21.58 4.25 4.30
N GLY A 18 22.06 3.98 5.51
CA GLY A 18 21.86 2.68 6.16
C GLY A 18 22.31 1.52 5.27
N PRO A 19 21.48 0.49 5.09
CA PRO A 19 21.79 -0.67 4.26
C PRO A 19 21.72 -0.41 2.75
N ALA A 20 21.31 0.78 2.31
CA ALA A 20 21.26 1.13 0.89
C ALA A 20 22.68 1.22 0.27
N PRO A 21 22.83 0.96 -1.03
CA PRO A 21 24.11 1.19 -1.72
C PRO A 21 24.61 2.61 -1.51
N TRP A 22 25.94 2.75 -1.38
CA TRP A 22 26.52 4.07 -1.22
C TRP A 22 26.26 4.94 -2.47
N ARG A 23 25.88 6.21 -2.23
CA ARG A 23 25.70 7.23 -3.26
C ARG A 23 26.00 8.62 -2.70
N PRO A 24 26.37 9.60 -3.55
CA PRO A 24 26.50 10.98 -3.12
C PRO A 24 25.19 11.55 -2.55
N TYR A 25 25.33 12.47 -1.61
CA TYR A 25 24.18 13.22 -1.10
C TYR A 25 23.54 14.09 -2.19
N HIS A 26 22.22 14.17 -2.16
CA HIS A 26 21.47 15.14 -2.95
C HIS A 26 20.28 15.65 -2.12
N PRO A 27 19.93 16.96 -2.18
CA PRO A 27 18.81 17.52 -1.38
C PRO A 27 17.42 16.94 -1.74
N ASP A 28 17.28 16.25 -2.85
CA ASP A 28 16.03 15.54 -3.18
C ASP A 28 15.81 14.30 -2.31
N TYR A 29 16.83 13.74 -1.66
CA TYR A 29 16.62 12.58 -0.79
C TYR A 29 16.03 12.97 0.56
N ALA A 30 16.45 14.08 1.15
CA ALA A 30 16.05 14.50 2.48
C ALA A 30 15.53 15.95 2.45
N PRO A 31 14.57 16.32 3.32
CA PRO A 31 13.96 15.49 4.38
C PRO A 31 12.72 14.74 3.94
N PHE A 32 12.17 14.95 2.72
CA PHE A 32 10.82 14.48 2.38
C PHE A 32 10.76 13.51 1.19
N LYS A 33 11.48 13.77 0.09
CA LYS A 33 11.29 13.04 -1.17
C LYS A 33 11.89 11.63 -1.18
N TRP A 34 12.61 11.21 -0.13
CA TRP A 34 13.21 9.88 0.00
C TRP A 34 12.22 8.73 -0.30
N ARG A 35 10.96 8.91 0.05
CA ARG A 35 9.92 7.89 -0.14
C ARG A 35 9.66 7.53 -1.60
N GLY A 36 10.05 8.39 -2.53
CA GLY A 36 9.96 8.16 -3.98
C GLY A 36 11.15 7.40 -4.58
N PHE A 37 12.21 7.13 -3.80
CA PHE A 37 13.40 6.44 -4.28
C PHE A 37 13.44 5.00 -3.76
N TRP A 38 13.68 4.02 -4.64
CA TRP A 38 13.61 2.60 -4.32
C TRP A 38 14.54 2.14 -3.20
N ASP A 39 15.65 2.83 -2.99
CA ASP A 39 16.59 2.50 -1.91
C ASP A 39 16.07 2.89 -0.53
N PHE A 40 15.16 3.85 -0.44
CA PHE A 40 14.69 4.42 0.81
C PHE A 40 13.18 4.23 1.04
N GLY A 41 12.40 4.10 -0.03
CA GLY A 41 10.95 4.05 0.04
C GLY A 41 10.32 3.25 -1.08
N THR A 42 9.01 3.25 -1.12
CA THR A 42 8.19 2.39 -1.97
C THR A 42 7.18 3.18 -2.82
N GLY A 43 7.45 4.49 -3.00
CA GLY A 43 6.60 5.37 -3.79
C GLY A 43 5.20 5.58 -3.21
N ALA A 44 4.31 6.14 -4.01
CA ALA A 44 2.93 6.45 -3.60
C ALA A 44 2.15 5.22 -3.16
N LEU A 45 2.32 4.09 -3.83
CA LEU A 45 1.67 2.83 -3.45
C LEU A 45 2.07 2.42 -2.03
N GLY A 46 3.36 2.29 -1.73
CA GLY A 46 3.80 1.85 -0.41
C GLY A 46 3.50 2.85 0.70
N ASP A 47 3.61 4.16 0.40
CA ASP A 47 3.34 5.23 1.35
C ASP A 47 1.84 5.36 1.70
N MET A 48 0.94 5.19 0.72
CA MET A 48 -0.47 5.50 0.88
C MET A 48 -1.39 4.29 0.97
N ALA A 49 -1.02 3.15 0.39
CA ALA A 49 -1.91 1.98 0.40
C ALA A 49 -2.12 1.43 1.82
N CYS A 50 -1.13 1.54 2.71
CA CYS A 50 -1.29 1.16 4.11
C CYS A 50 -2.41 1.94 4.83
N HIS A 51 -2.76 3.14 4.35
CA HIS A 51 -3.86 3.95 4.88
C HIS A 51 -5.20 3.69 4.19
N ILE A 52 -5.18 3.31 2.92
CA ILE A 52 -6.39 3.26 2.07
C ILE A 52 -6.86 1.81 1.87
N MET A 53 -5.93 0.87 1.65
CA MET A 53 -6.25 -0.53 1.42
C MET A 53 -6.45 -1.34 2.70
N ASP A 54 -5.99 -0.86 3.87
CA ASP A 54 -6.11 -1.60 5.14
C ASP A 54 -7.57 -1.97 5.45
N MET A 55 -8.47 -1.00 5.33
CA MET A 55 -9.88 -1.25 5.62
C MET A 55 -10.52 -2.28 4.69
N PRO A 56 -10.48 -2.17 3.35
CA PRO A 56 -11.01 -3.20 2.48
C PRO A 56 -10.28 -4.55 2.63
N TYR A 57 -8.97 -4.55 2.88
CA TYR A 57 -8.19 -5.75 3.11
C TYR A 57 -8.71 -6.51 4.34
N TRP A 58 -8.92 -5.81 5.43
CA TRP A 58 -9.43 -6.40 6.65
C TRP A 58 -10.91 -6.79 6.56
N ALA A 59 -11.77 -5.87 6.11
CA ALA A 59 -13.21 -6.09 6.06
C ALA A 59 -13.61 -7.23 5.12
N LEU A 60 -12.83 -7.47 4.07
CA LEU A 60 -13.07 -8.54 3.09
C LEU A 60 -12.20 -9.79 3.33
N GLU A 61 -11.39 -9.80 4.40
CA GLU A 61 -10.51 -10.92 4.75
C GLU A 61 -9.68 -11.39 3.54
N LEU A 62 -9.01 -10.44 2.85
CA LEU A 62 -8.46 -10.71 1.51
C LEU A 62 -7.34 -11.75 1.49
N GLY A 63 -6.44 -11.76 2.48
CA GLY A 63 -5.27 -12.65 2.49
C GLY A 63 -4.29 -12.35 1.36
N ALA A 64 -3.60 -13.37 0.86
CA ALA A 64 -2.66 -13.21 -0.24
C ALA A 64 -3.37 -13.27 -1.61
N PRO A 65 -2.96 -12.45 -2.59
CA PRO A 65 -3.48 -12.53 -3.96
C PRO A 65 -2.82 -13.68 -4.73
N ASP A 66 -3.54 -14.29 -5.66
CA ASP A 66 -2.98 -15.26 -6.61
C ASP A 66 -2.08 -14.59 -7.63
N THR A 67 -2.50 -13.41 -8.11
CA THR A 67 -1.76 -12.67 -9.11
C THR A 67 -1.80 -11.17 -8.88
N VAL A 68 -0.73 -10.50 -9.29
CA VAL A 68 -0.61 -9.04 -9.30
C VAL A 68 -0.04 -8.58 -10.64
N GLU A 69 -0.63 -7.56 -11.23
CA GLU A 69 -0.14 -6.94 -12.46
C GLU A 69 -0.20 -5.42 -12.35
N ALA A 70 0.71 -4.72 -13.02
CA ALA A 70 0.80 -3.27 -12.95
C ALA A 70 0.99 -2.62 -14.31
N TRP A 71 0.38 -1.45 -14.45
CA TRP A 71 0.74 -0.42 -15.43
C TRP A 71 1.38 0.74 -14.67
N GLN A 72 2.38 1.37 -15.26
CA GLN A 72 3.05 2.52 -14.67
C GLN A 72 3.54 3.50 -15.73
N GLU A 73 3.80 4.74 -15.30
CA GLU A 73 4.39 5.80 -16.10
C GLU A 73 5.43 6.57 -15.26
N GLY A 74 6.56 6.90 -15.88
CA GLY A 74 7.60 7.73 -15.28
C GLY A 74 8.49 7.04 -14.26
N MET A 75 8.44 5.71 -14.11
CA MET A 75 9.38 4.97 -13.28
C MET A 75 10.79 5.03 -13.87
N THR A 76 11.78 5.09 -13.00
CA THR A 76 13.19 4.95 -13.36
C THR A 76 13.81 3.78 -12.59
N SER A 77 15.08 3.47 -12.88
CA SER A 77 15.84 2.49 -12.11
C SER A 77 16.02 2.90 -10.62
N GLU A 78 15.89 4.19 -10.31
CA GLU A 78 16.11 4.73 -8.96
C GLU A 78 14.81 5.17 -8.27
N SER A 79 13.76 5.51 -9.01
CA SER A 79 12.56 6.12 -8.47
C SER A 79 11.28 5.43 -8.88
N ALA A 80 10.30 5.48 -7.98
CA ALA A 80 8.94 5.02 -8.20
C ALA A 80 8.25 5.82 -9.33
N PRO A 81 7.20 5.27 -9.95
CA PRO A 81 6.47 5.92 -11.03
C PRO A 81 5.76 7.19 -10.57
N THR A 82 5.49 8.08 -11.52
CA THR A 82 4.66 9.28 -11.32
C THR A 82 3.17 8.96 -11.38
N ALA A 83 2.80 7.84 -12.00
CA ALA A 83 1.45 7.28 -11.99
C ALA A 83 1.49 5.76 -12.08
N SER A 84 0.56 5.10 -11.39
CA SER A 84 0.43 3.65 -11.49
C SER A 84 -1.01 3.18 -11.41
N ARG A 85 -1.24 1.98 -11.94
CA ARG A 85 -2.43 1.17 -11.71
C ARG A 85 -2.00 -0.25 -11.42
N VAL A 86 -2.37 -0.75 -10.24
CA VAL A 86 -2.03 -2.12 -9.84
C VAL A 86 -3.30 -2.92 -9.63
N THR A 87 -3.36 -4.09 -10.25
CA THR A 87 -4.50 -5.01 -10.17
C THR A 87 -4.08 -6.27 -9.41
N TYR A 88 -4.77 -6.56 -8.32
CA TYR A 88 -4.63 -7.75 -7.51
C TYR A 88 -5.83 -8.66 -7.71
N GLN A 89 -5.60 -9.96 -7.90
CA GLN A 89 -6.63 -10.98 -7.96
C GLN A 89 -6.56 -11.84 -6.70
N PHE A 90 -7.56 -11.73 -5.86
CA PHE A 90 -7.67 -12.54 -4.64
C PHE A 90 -8.58 -13.73 -4.90
N PRO A 91 -8.18 -14.95 -4.48
CA PRO A 91 -8.98 -16.15 -4.66
C PRO A 91 -10.26 -16.13 -3.83
N LYS A 92 -11.11 -17.12 -4.07
CA LYS A 92 -12.23 -17.43 -3.18
C LYS A 92 -11.70 -17.80 -1.79
N ARG A 93 -12.31 -17.26 -0.73
CA ARG A 93 -11.93 -17.50 0.67
C ARG A 93 -13.17 -17.98 1.44
N GLY A 94 -13.22 -19.29 1.75
CA GLY A 94 -14.39 -19.88 2.41
C GLY A 94 -15.70 -19.57 1.67
N GLN A 95 -16.59 -18.79 2.30
CA GLN A 95 -17.84 -18.32 1.70
C GLN A 95 -17.69 -16.98 0.93
N HIS A 96 -16.55 -16.29 1.05
CA HIS A 96 -16.33 -15.03 0.36
C HIS A 96 -15.92 -15.27 -1.11
N PRO A 97 -16.51 -14.54 -2.06
CA PRO A 97 -16.19 -14.68 -3.48
C PRO A 97 -14.76 -14.20 -3.77
N PRO A 98 -14.20 -14.52 -4.94
CA PRO A 98 -12.98 -13.87 -5.43
C PRO A 98 -13.16 -12.36 -5.47
N VAL A 99 -12.06 -11.62 -5.24
CA VAL A 99 -12.06 -10.15 -5.28
C VAL A 99 -10.97 -9.66 -6.22
N LYS A 100 -11.34 -8.73 -7.10
CA LYS A 100 -10.40 -7.91 -7.86
C LYS A 100 -10.25 -6.57 -7.14
N LEU A 101 -9.04 -6.26 -6.65
CA LEU A 101 -8.71 -4.96 -6.11
C LEU A 101 -7.84 -4.21 -7.11
N VAL A 102 -8.15 -2.94 -7.35
CA VAL A 102 -7.37 -2.09 -8.26
C VAL A 102 -6.97 -0.81 -7.54
N TRP A 103 -5.67 -0.60 -7.46
CA TRP A 103 -5.05 0.64 -6.99
C TRP A 103 -4.85 1.61 -8.14
N TYR A 104 -5.09 2.89 -7.89
CA TYR A 104 -4.84 3.98 -8.81
C TYR A 104 -4.09 5.10 -8.10
N ASP A 105 -3.03 5.61 -8.68
CA ASP A 105 -2.33 6.80 -8.19
C ASP A 105 -1.76 7.66 -9.31
N GLY A 106 -1.34 8.88 -8.93
CA GLY A 106 -0.66 9.82 -9.80
C GLY A 106 -1.56 10.50 -10.83
N LYS A 107 -0.92 10.99 -11.89
CA LYS A 107 -1.59 11.65 -13.00
C LYS A 107 -1.28 10.95 -14.32
N LYS A 108 -2.31 10.66 -15.08
CA LYS A 108 -2.24 10.14 -16.44
C LYS A 108 -2.73 11.22 -17.41
N ASP A 109 -1.94 11.51 -18.44
CA ASP A 109 -2.27 12.55 -19.44
C ASP A 109 -2.60 13.91 -18.79
N GLY A 110 -1.89 14.27 -17.71
CA GLY A 110 -2.08 15.51 -16.95
C GLY A 110 -3.28 15.52 -15.98
N ASN A 111 -4.18 14.54 -16.06
CA ASN A 111 -5.35 14.40 -15.19
C ASN A 111 -5.10 13.39 -14.06
N GLN A 112 -5.77 13.60 -12.93
CA GLN A 112 -5.73 12.63 -11.83
C GLN A 112 -6.18 11.25 -12.34
N HIS A 113 -5.38 10.21 -12.05
CA HIS A 113 -5.67 8.86 -12.48
C HIS A 113 -6.71 8.21 -11.55
N TYR A 114 -7.93 8.16 -11.98
CA TYR A 114 -9.09 7.65 -11.24
C TYR A 114 -9.60 6.33 -11.82
N PRO A 115 -10.38 5.56 -11.04
CA PRO A 115 -11.18 4.45 -11.58
C PRO A 115 -12.10 4.90 -12.71
N PRO A 116 -12.56 3.97 -13.57
CA PRO A 116 -13.54 4.27 -14.62
C PRO A 116 -14.85 4.89 -14.11
N ALA A 117 -15.51 5.68 -14.94
CA ALA A 117 -16.72 6.44 -14.57
C ALA A 117 -17.86 5.55 -14.04
N GLU A 118 -17.99 4.33 -14.56
CA GLU A 118 -18.98 3.34 -14.12
C GLU A 118 -18.75 2.85 -12.69
N ILE A 119 -17.51 2.88 -12.21
CA ILE A 119 -17.14 2.58 -10.82
C ILE A 119 -17.44 3.77 -9.92
N ILE A 120 -17.15 4.98 -10.39
CA ILE A 120 -17.33 6.25 -9.67
C ILE A 120 -18.82 6.61 -9.55
N GLN A 121 -19.64 6.27 -10.54
CA GLN A 121 -21.10 6.49 -10.55
C GLN A 121 -21.51 7.96 -10.32
N GLY A 122 -20.69 8.91 -10.79
CA GLY A 122 -20.94 10.35 -10.63
C GLY A 122 -20.63 10.93 -9.25
N GLU A 123 -20.08 10.12 -8.33
CA GLU A 123 -19.67 10.59 -7.01
C GLU A 123 -18.32 11.36 -7.07
N ASP A 124 -18.15 12.33 -6.20
CA ASP A 124 -16.89 13.05 -6.03
C ASP A 124 -15.92 12.19 -5.21
N ILE A 125 -15.14 11.35 -5.90
CA ILE A 125 -14.17 10.47 -5.28
C ILE A 125 -12.91 11.16 -4.78
N SER A 126 -12.72 12.45 -5.05
CA SER A 126 -11.63 13.23 -4.44
C SER A 126 -11.72 13.26 -2.92
N LYS A 127 -12.91 12.96 -2.38
CA LYS A 127 -13.20 12.83 -0.95
C LYS A 127 -13.08 11.40 -0.42
N TYR A 128 -12.88 10.42 -1.28
CA TYR A 128 -12.92 8.99 -0.91
C TYR A 128 -11.57 8.31 -1.05
N GLY A 129 -11.28 7.41 -0.13
CA GLY A 129 -10.07 6.59 -0.17
C GLY A 129 -10.25 5.30 -0.95
N ALA A 130 -11.47 4.70 -0.94
CA ALA A 130 -11.77 3.50 -1.71
C ALA A 130 -13.24 3.42 -2.13
N VAL A 131 -13.47 2.63 -3.18
CA VAL A 131 -14.80 2.27 -3.69
C VAL A 131 -14.91 0.75 -3.70
N LEU A 132 -15.91 0.21 -2.99
CA LEU A 132 -16.19 -1.23 -2.97
C LEU A 132 -17.49 -1.48 -3.74
N VAL A 133 -17.37 -2.24 -4.84
CA VAL A 133 -18.51 -2.58 -5.70
C VAL A 133 -18.96 -4.00 -5.38
N GLY A 134 -20.18 -4.13 -4.91
CA GLY A 134 -20.81 -5.41 -4.60
C GLY A 134 -22.10 -5.64 -5.42
N SER A 135 -22.62 -6.85 -5.37
CA SER A 135 -23.87 -7.22 -6.07
C SER A 135 -25.12 -6.48 -5.57
N LYS A 136 -25.08 -5.93 -4.35
CA LYS A 136 -26.20 -5.21 -3.72
C LYS A 136 -26.03 -3.71 -3.70
N GLY A 137 -24.87 -3.19 -4.11
CA GLY A 137 -24.58 -1.76 -4.10
C GLY A 137 -23.10 -1.45 -4.08
N THR A 138 -22.80 -0.16 -4.04
CA THR A 138 -21.45 0.38 -4.01
C THR A 138 -21.25 1.17 -2.73
N LEU A 139 -20.13 0.90 -2.04
CA LEU A 139 -19.75 1.61 -0.84
C LEU A 139 -18.56 2.51 -1.15
N PHE A 140 -18.70 3.79 -0.83
CA PHE A 140 -17.64 4.80 -0.94
C PHE A 140 -17.17 5.17 0.45
N PHE A 141 -15.85 5.26 0.66
CA PHE A 141 -15.34 5.77 1.91
C PHE A 141 -14.18 6.74 1.71
N ASN A 142 -14.08 7.71 2.61
CA ASN A 142 -13.02 8.69 2.62
C ASN A 142 -11.98 8.33 3.70
N ARG A 143 -10.70 8.44 3.35
CA ARG A 143 -9.60 8.36 4.29
C ARG A 143 -9.77 9.43 5.41
N GLY A 144 -9.85 8.97 6.65
CA GLY A 144 -9.98 9.86 7.82
C GLY A 144 -11.39 10.41 8.10
N ASN A 145 -12.39 10.01 7.33
CA ASN A 145 -13.78 10.36 7.58
C ASN A 145 -14.60 9.11 7.92
N THR A 146 -15.50 9.23 8.86
CA THR A 146 -16.42 8.17 9.30
C THR A 146 -17.70 8.11 8.48
N ASN A 147 -17.88 9.02 7.53
CA ASN A 147 -19.07 9.07 6.70
C ASN A 147 -18.90 8.14 5.49
N TRP A 148 -19.65 7.08 5.51
CA TRP A 148 -19.75 6.10 4.43
C TRP A 148 -20.94 6.45 3.56
N LEU A 149 -20.76 6.38 2.23
CA LEU A 149 -21.85 6.46 1.29
C LEU A 149 -22.11 5.08 0.71
N ILE A 150 -23.33 4.57 0.90
CA ILE A 150 -23.77 3.32 0.27
C ILE A 150 -24.81 3.70 -0.78
N LYS A 151 -24.54 3.35 -2.05
CA LYS A 151 -25.44 3.54 -3.16
C LYS A 151 -25.97 2.19 -3.62
N ALA A 152 -27.24 1.93 -3.32
CA ALA A 152 -27.92 0.71 -3.70
C ALA A 152 -29.11 1.04 -4.60
N ASN A 153 -29.19 0.46 -5.80
CA ASN A 153 -30.23 0.76 -6.80
C ASN A 153 -30.39 2.27 -7.11
N GLY A 154 -29.26 2.99 -7.14
CA GLY A 154 -29.24 4.43 -7.37
C GLY A 154 -29.66 5.30 -6.17
N VAL A 155 -30.03 4.71 -5.05
CA VAL A 155 -30.47 5.41 -3.82
C VAL A 155 -29.36 5.39 -2.77
N MET A 156 -29.12 6.55 -2.15
CA MET A 156 -28.18 6.66 -1.03
C MET A 156 -28.80 6.08 0.24
N ALA A 157 -28.10 5.14 0.87
CA ALA A 157 -28.52 4.55 2.15
C ALA A 157 -27.84 5.26 3.32
N SER A 158 -28.58 5.39 4.44
CA SER A 158 -28.03 5.88 5.70
C SER A 158 -27.06 4.86 6.30
N THR A 159 -25.96 5.35 6.88
CA THR A 159 -24.98 4.55 7.61
C THR A 159 -25.00 4.83 9.11
N THR A 160 -25.95 5.64 9.60
CA THR A 160 -26.02 6.08 11.02
C THR A 160 -26.36 4.97 11.99
N ASP A 161 -27.13 3.97 11.55
CA ASP A 161 -27.68 2.93 12.40
C ASP A 161 -26.89 1.60 12.34
N ILE A 162 -25.66 1.64 11.79
CA ILE A 162 -24.82 0.45 11.73
C ILE A 162 -24.30 0.12 13.15
N PRO A 163 -24.59 -1.11 13.66
CA PRO A 163 -24.11 -1.52 14.97
C PRO A 163 -22.59 -1.52 15.07
N LYS A 164 -22.06 -1.03 16.19
CA LYS A 164 -20.62 -0.97 16.46
C LYS A 164 -20.15 -2.25 17.15
N HIS A 165 -19.90 -3.31 16.40
CA HIS A 165 -19.46 -4.61 16.94
C HIS A 165 -17.95 -4.70 17.20
N ILE A 166 -17.14 -3.90 16.50
CA ILE A 166 -15.69 -3.90 16.68
C ILE A 166 -15.32 -3.05 17.90
N PRO A 167 -14.50 -3.56 18.83
CA PRO A 167 -14.01 -2.78 19.95
C PRO A 167 -13.38 -1.46 19.52
N ARG A 168 -13.56 -0.43 20.31
CA ARG A 168 -12.95 0.89 20.09
C ARG A 168 -11.86 1.10 21.12
N VAL A 169 -10.71 1.53 20.65
CA VAL A 169 -9.60 1.96 21.49
C VAL A 169 -9.64 3.47 21.69
N LYS A 170 -9.02 3.95 22.73
CA LYS A 170 -8.97 5.40 23.02
C LYS A 170 -8.12 6.13 21.97
N ASN A 171 -6.94 5.59 21.69
CA ASN A 171 -6.04 5.95 20.62
C ASN A 171 -5.03 4.81 20.41
N GLU A 172 -4.32 4.85 19.31
CA GLU A 172 -3.34 3.85 18.91
C GLU A 172 -2.12 3.76 19.84
N ASP A 173 -1.61 4.90 20.32
CA ASP A 173 -0.47 4.94 21.25
C ASP A 173 -0.80 4.24 22.55
N LYS A 174 -2.01 4.50 23.09
CA LYS A 174 -2.45 3.86 24.32
C LYS A 174 -2.69 2.37 24.14
N GLU A 175 -3.25 1.94 23.02
CA GLU A 175 -3.45 0.52 22.70
C GLU A 175 -2.10 -0.21 22.71
N TRP A 176 -1.10 0.36 22.03
CA TRP A 176 0.24 -0.19 21.94
C TRP A 176 0.93 -0.25 23.31
N LEU A 177 0.90 0.83 24.08
CA LEU A 177 1.49 0.88 25.41
C LEU A 177 0.82 -0.11 26.39
N ASP A 178 -0.50 -0.18 26.39
CA ASP A 178 -1.25 -1.10 27.25
C ASP A 178 -0.90 -2.57 26.90
N ALA A 179 -0.71 -2.89 25.63
CA ALA A 179 -0.31 -4.21 25.17
C ALA A 179 1.10 -4.59 25.67
N ILE A 180 2.05 -3.65 25.60
CA ILE A 180 3.42 -3.83 26.11
C ILE A 180 3.38 -4.10 27.63
N LEU A 181 2.69 -3.25 28.38
CA LEU A 181 2.58 -3.37 29.83
C LEU A 181 1.88 -4.66 30.27
N ALA A 182 0.95 -5.14 29.49
CA ALA A 182 0.22 -6.38 29.74
C ALA A 182 0.96 -7.64 29.23
N GLY A 183 2.06 -7.51 28.50
CA GLY A 183 2.74 -8.62 27.83
C GLY A 183 1.89 -9.36 26.78
N LYS A 184 1.01 -8.61 26.09
CA LYS A 184 0.04 -9.15 25.12
C LYS A 184 0.28 -8.60 23.72
N PRO A 185 1.25 -9.14 22.96
CA PRO A 185 1.63 -8.64 21.64
C PRO A 185 0.49 -8.72 20.60
N ASP A 186 -0.48 -9.61 20.76
CA ASP A 186 -1.60 -9.79 19.84
C ASP A 186 -2.81 -8.91 20.16
N GLN A 187 -2.76 -8.14 21.25
CA GLN A 187 -3.86 -7.27 21.66
C GLN A 187 -4.11 -6.10 20.72
N PRO A 188 -3.08 -5.40 20.18
CA PRO A 188 -3.30 -4.29 19.26
C PRO A 188 -3.96 -4.77 17.96
N LEU A 189 -4.92 -4.00 17.45
CA LEU A 189 -5.59 -4.30 16.18
C LEU A 189 -4.64 -4.25 14.98
N SER A 190 -3.53 -3.52 15.10
CA SER A 190 -2.47 -3.40 14.07
C SER A 190 -1.23 -4.25 14.38
N ASN A 191 -1.38 -5.36 15.12
CA ASN A 191 -0.26 -6.27 15.40
C ASN A 191 0.36 -6.88 14.13
N PHE A 192 1.58 -7.44 14.24
CA PHE A 192 2.33 -7.95 13.09
C PHE A 192 1.67 -9.15 12.40
N ALA A 193 0.89 -9.96 13.11
CA ALA A 193 0.16 -11.06 12.48
C ALA A 193 -0.87 -10.57 11.46
N ARG A 194 -1.35 -9.33 11.61
CA ARG A 194 -2.23 -8.65 10.66
C ARG A 194 -1.47 -7.75 9.69
N SER A 195 -0.60 -6.89 10.20
CA SER A 195 0.07 -5.88 9.38
C SER A 195 1.15 -6.48 8.47
N GLY A 196 1.78 -7.60 8.86
CA GLY A 196 2.78 -8.28 8.04
C GLY A 196 2.22 -8.77 6.70
N PRO A 197 1.19 -9.66 6.68
CA PRO A 197 0.57 -10.10 5.44
C PRO A 197 -0.03 -8.96 4.61
N PHE A 198 -0.55 -7.92 5.25
CA PHE A 198 -1.05 -6.75 4.54
C PHE A 198 0.08 -5.96 3.86
N THR A 199 1.20 -5.76 4.56
CA THR A 199 2.39 -5.11 3.98
C THR A 199 2.94 -5.90 2.79
N GLU A 200 2.97 -7.23 2.88
CA GLU A 200 3.32 -8.10 1.75
C GLU A 200 2.47 -7.78 0.52
N VAL A 201 1.15 -7.72 0.66
CA VAL A 201 0.24 -7.39 -0.46
C VAL A 201 0.57 -6.02 -1.07
N VAL A 202 0.80 -5.00 -0.24
CA VAL A 202 1.19 -3.67 -0.73
C VAL A 202 2.49 -3.74 -1.54
N LEU A 203 3.51 -4.43 -1.02
CA LEU A 203 4.82 -4.54 -1.66
C LEU A 203 4.80 -5.40 -2.93
N LEU A 204 3.89 -6.36 -3.06
CA LEU A 204 3.69 -7.11 -4.30
C LEU A 204 3.29 -6.21 -5.47
N GLY A 205 2.57 -5.13 -5.21
CA GLY A 205 2.29 -4.11 -6.22
C GLY A 205 3.57 -3.43 -6.71
N ASN A 206 4.48 -3.08 -5.80
CA ASN A 206 5.79 -2.53 -6.18
C ASN A 206 6.64 -3.54 -6.96
N LEU A 207 6.57 -4.82 -6.60
CA LEU A 207 7.25 -5.88 -7.33
C LEU A 207 6.75 -5.97 -8.77
N ALA A 208 5.41 -5.98 -8.97
CA ALA A 208 4.80 -5.99 -10.31
C ALA A 208 5.14 -4.72 -11.12
N ILE A 209 5.17 -3.54 -10.48
CA ILE A 209 5.61 -2.28 -11.09
C ILE A 209 7.06 -2.40 -11.59
N ARG A 210 7.97 -2.85 -10.74
CA ARG A 210 9.40 -2.92 -11.04
C ARG A 210 9.76 -3.95 -12.10
N LEU A 211 9.05 -5.09 -12.11
CA LEU A 211 9.28 -6.15 -13.08
C LEU A 211 8.56 -5.91 -14.42
N GLY A 212 7.53 -5.06 -14.44
CA GLY A 212 6.77 -4.75 -15.64
C GLY A 212 6.01 -5.95 -16.22
N GLN A 213 5.72 -6.95 -15.40
CA GLN A 213 5.00 -8.16 -15.80
C GLN A 213 4.03 -8.63 -14.72
N LYS A 214 3.08 -9.49 -15.10
CA LYS A 214 2.17 -10.14 -14.18
C LYS A 214 2.94 -11.12 -13.29
N ILE A 215 2.69 -11.04 -11.98
CA ILE A 215 3.28 -11.91 -10.96
C ILE A 215 2.26 -12.99 -10.57
N HIS A 216 2.70 -14.23 -10.49
CA HIS A 216 2.00 -15.33 -9.83
C HIS A 216 2.66 -15.56 -8.48
N TRP A 217 1.92 -15.32 -7.40
CA TRP A 217 2.49 -15.25 -6.07
C TRP A 217 2.27 -16.53 -5.25
N ASP A 218 3.35 -17.03 -4.66
CA ASP A 218 3.34 -18.10 -3.66
C ASP A 218 3.69 -17.49 -2.30
N SER A 219 2.66 -17.13 -1.52
CA SER A 219 2.83 -16.46 -0.24
C SER A 219 3.44 -17.35 0.84
N GLN A 220 3.34 -18.68 0.71
CA GLN A 220 3.95 -19.60 1.68
C GLN A 220 5.46 -19.62 1.57
N ASN A 221 5.97 -19.49 0.34
CA ASN A 221 7.41 -19.52 0.06
C ASN A 221 7.96 -18.11 -0.27
N LEU A 222 7.13 -17.07 -0.20
CA LEU A 222 7.48 -15.67 -0.48
C LEU A 222 8.19 -15.50 -1.83
N ARG A 223 7.65 -16.06 -2.89
CA ARG A 223 8.27 -16.03 -4.23
C ARG A 223 7.27 -15.82 -5.35
N ALA A 224 7.75 -15.23 -6.43
CA ALA A 224 7.05 -15.16 -7.71
C ALA A 224 7.33 -16.44 -8.53
N THR A 225 6.33 -17.29 -8.73
CA THR A 225 6.53 -18.61 -9.36
C THR A 225 6.83 -18.53 -10.86
N ASN A 226 6.52 -17.41 -11.49
CA ASN A 226 6.73 -17.17 -12.93
C ASN A 226 7.84 -16.16 -13.24
N ALA A 227 8.50 -15.60 -12.20
CA ALA A 227 9.46 -14.51 -12.33
C ALA A 227 10.62 -14.69 -11.32
N PRO A 228 11.59 -15.60 -11.56
CA PRO A 228 12.67 -15.85 -10.60
C PRO A 228 13.57 -14.63 -10.38
N GLU A 229 13.63 -13.69 -11.32
CA GLU A 229 14.32 -12.40 -11.14
C GLU A 229 13.73 -11.52 -10.03
N ALA A 230 12.52 -11.81 -9.57
CA ALA A 230 11.89 -11.17 -8.43
C ALA A 230 12.70 -11.35 -7.13
N ASP A 231 13.42 -12.47 -6.97
CA ASP A 231 14.13 -12.80 -5.74
C ASP A 231 15.14 -11.70 -5.36
N ALA A 232 15.82 -11.11 -6.33
CA ALA A 232 16.76 -10.02 -6.11
C ALA A 232 16.09 -8.72 -5.61
N LEU A 233 14.78 -8.57 -5.83
CA LEU A 233 13.98 -7.44 -5.33
C LEU A 233 13.36 -7.74 -3.97
N ILE A 234 13.08 -9.01 -3.67
CA ILE A 234 12.51 -9.48 -2.41
C ILE A 234 13.59 -9.52 -1.33
N GLN A 235 14.77 -10.06 -1.67
CA GLN A 235 15.92 -10.14 -0.77
C GLN A 235 17.01 -9.20 -1.25
N ARG A 236 16.99 -7.96 -0.73
CA ARG A 236 18.03 -6.97 -1.08
C ARG A 236 19.35 -7.31 -0.39
N THR A 237 20.45 -7.12 -1.11
CA THR A 237 21.78 -7.17 -0.52
C THR A 237 22.04 -5.89 0.26
N TYR A 238 22.49 -6.04 1.50
CA TYR A 238 22.85 -4.90 2.33
C TYR A 238 24.27 -4.43 2.03
N ARG A 239 24.50 -3.14 2.19
CA ARG A 239 25.83 -2.52 2.09
C ARG A 239 26.74 -3.09 3.18
N LYS A 240 28.02 -3.28 2.84
CA LYS A 240 29.03 -3.79 3.77
C LYS A 240 29.06 -2.95 5.06
N GLY A 241 29.02 -3.66 6.20
CA GLY A 241 28.94 -3.06 7.54
C GLY A 241 27.50 -2.79 8.04
N TRP A 242 26.47 -3.15 7.22
CA TRP A 242 25.06 -3.04 7.54
C TRP A 242 24.32 -4.38 7.42
N GLU A 243 25.05 -5.48 7.25
CA GLU A 243 24.50 -6.85 7.23
C GLU A 243 23.92 -7.20 8.62
N LEU A 244 22.80 -7.94 8.61
CA LEU A 244 22.15 -8.47 9.83
C LEU A 244 22.76 -9.82 10.22
#